data_eabd33a8a6686834f44255d36a9e8f64
#
_entry.id   eabd33a8a6686834f44255d36a9e8f64
#
_cell.length_a   1.000
_cell.length_b   1.000
_cell.length_c   1.000
_cell.angle_alpha   90.00
_cell.angle_beta   90.00
_cell.angle_gamma   90.00
#
_symmetry.space_group_name_H-M   'P 1'
#
loop_
_entity.id
_entity.type
_entity.pdbx_description
1 polymer ?
#
loop_
_entity_poly.entity_id
_entity_poly.type
_entity_poly.pdbx_seq_one_letter_code
_entity_poly.pdbx_strand_id
1 'polypeptide(L)'
;MNKVYICLAVIFCSFLTPEDCNSVEPKVYFISPADGYVSKSQNVKLVFGIDNFNVLPAGIDGCNSGHHHLVLDADLPILNRPIPSTENYIHFGKGQTEFEISLSPGKHTLQLLLGDYAHIPHENPIFSNKITIEILNSE
;
A
#
# COMPACT_ATOMS: atom_id res chain seq x y z
N MET A 1 -20.58 -67.73 20.70
CA MET A 1 -19.78 -67.09 19.64
C MET A 1 -20.02 -65.59 19.67
N ASN A 2 -19.16 -64.85 20.38
CA ASN A 2 -19.34 -63.37 20.53
C ASN A 2 -18.55 -62.69 19.42
N LYS A 3 -19.30 -61.98 18.54
CA LYS A 3 -18.69 -61.10 17.53
C LYS A 3 -18.32 -59.79 18.14
N VAL A 4 -17.01 -59.48 18.26
CA VAL A 4 -16.49 -58.21 18.65
C VAL A 4 -16.46 -57.33 17.41
N TYR A 5 -17.27 -56.23 17.38
CA TYR A 5 -17.21 -55.19 16.34
C TYR A 5 -16.17 -54.15 16.78
N ILE A 6 -15.03 -54.12 16.08
CA ILE A 6 -14.04 -53.06 16.24
C ILE A 6 -14.53 -51.88 15.44
N CYS A 7 -14.97 -50.82 16.14
CA CYS A 7 -15.28 -49.55 15.55
C CYS A 7 -13.98 -48.79 15.26
N LEU A 8 -13.60 -48.72 13.97
CA LEU A 8 -12.43 -47.95 13.54
C LEU A 8 -12.86 -46.45 13.50
N ALA A 9 -12.49 -45.68 14.52
CA ALA A 9 -12.66 -44.22 14.48
C ALA A 9 -11.67 -43.63 13.52
N VAL A 10 -12.12 -43.21 12.34
CA VAL A 10 -11.34 -42.42 11.40
C VAL A 10 -11.24 -41.01 11.96
N ILE A 11 -10.10 -40.66 12.54
CA ILE A 11 -9.79 -39.28 12.95
C ILE A 11 -9.55 -38.49 11.66
N PHE A 12 -10.53 -37.70 11.25
CA PHE A 12 -10.37 -36.71 10.19
C PHE A 12 -9.52 -35.56 10.74
N CYS A 13 -8.21 -35.66 10.55
CA CYS A 13 -7.31 -34.53 10.80
C CYS A 13 -7.54 -33.50 9.70
N SER A 14 -8.41 -32.51 9.96
CA SER A 14 -8.56 -31.36 9.10
C SER A 14 -7.24 -30.61 9.10
N PHE A 15 -6.43 -30.79 8.09
CA PHE A 15 -5.33 -29.89 7.79
C PHE A 15 -5.95 -28.53 7.44
N LEU A 16 -5.88 -27.57 8.36
CA LEU A 16 -6.05 -26.17 8.04
C LEU A 16 -4.94 -25.83 7.05
N THR A 17 -5.28 -25.72 5.78
CA THR A 17 -4.39 -25.11 4.80
C THR A 17 -4.12 -23.69 5.25
N PRO A 18 -2.86 -23.19 5.19
CA PRO A 18 -2.60 -21.77 5.39
C PRO A 18 -3.56 -21.00 4.47
N GLU A 19 -4.29 -20.03 5.01
CA GLU A 19 -5.10 -19.15 4.17
C GLU A 19 -4.16 -18.54 3.13
N ASP A 20 -4.49 -18.75 1.85
CA ASP A 20 -3.74 -18.16 0.76
C ASP A 20 -3.96 -16.65 0.82
N CYS A 21 -2.97 -15.96 1.37
CA CYS A 21 -2.99 -14.51 1.56
C CYS A 21 -3.18 -13.72 0.26
N ASN A 22 -3.18 -14.39 -0.89
CA ASN A 22 -3.05 -13.75 -2.21
C ASN A 22 -4.18 -14.12 -3.18
N SER A 23 -5.41 -14.28 -2.70
CA SER A 23 -6.52 -14.70 -3.57
C SER A 23 -6.97 -13.65 -4.60
N VAL A 24 -6.70 -12.37 -4.36
CA VAL A 24 -7.10 -11.24 -5.25
C VAL A 24 -5.97 -10.21 -5.31
N GLU A 25 -5.67 -9.73 -6.51
CA GLU A 25 -4.60 -8.76 -6.74
C GLU A 25 -4.89 -7.41 -6.05
N PRO A 26 -3.96 -6.88 -5.24
CA PRO A 26 -4.11 -5.57 -4.61
C PRO A 26 -4.03 -4.44 -5.64
N LYS A 27 -4.78 -3.35 -5.39
CA LYS A 27 -4.73 -2.15 -6.21
C LYS A 27 -4.64 -0.92 -5.34
N VAL A 28 -3.63 -0.08 -5.55
CA VAL A 28 -3.46 1.22 -4.89
C VAL A 28 -3.65 2.36 -5.89
N TYR A 29 -4.28 3.46 -5.47
CA TYR A 29 -4.59 4.59 -6.34
C TYR A 29 -4.84 5.86 -5.53
N PHE A 30 -4.81 7.03 -6.19
CA PHE A 30 -5.29 8.28 -5.61
C PHE A 30 -6.82 8.38 -5.78
N ILE A 31 -7.52 8.58 -4.66
CA ILE A 31 -8.91 9.03 -4.68
C ILE A 31 -8.93 10.53 -5.01
N SER A 32 -7.97 11.28 -4.45
CA SER A 32 -7.76 12.71 -4.71
C SER A 32 -6.27 13.04 -4.49
N PRO A 33 -5.70 13.93 -5.28
CA PRO A 33 -6.24 14.55 -6.50
C PRO A 33 -6.26 13.57 -7.70
N ALA A 34 -7.01 13.91 -8.74
CA ALA A 34 -6.93 13.23 -10.02
C ALA A 34 -5.70 13.68 -10.81
N ASP A 35 -5.29 12.88 -11.80
CA ASP A 35 -4.26 13.29 -12.76
C ASP A 35 -4.69 14.57 -13.50
N GLY A 36 -3.76 15.49 -13.68
CA GLY A 36 -4.00 16.80 -14.28
C GLY A 36 -4.66 17.84 -13.34
N TYR A 37 -4.76 17.55 -12.04
CA TYR A 37 -5.32 18.52 -11.07
C TYR A 37 -4.50 19.82 -11.02
N VAL A 38 -5.20 20.96 -11.00
CA VAL A 38 -4.59 22.29 -10.92
C VAL A 38 -5.11 23.02 -9.68
N SER A 39 -4.20 23.60 -8.88
CA SER A 39 -4.52 24.31 -7.65
C SER A 39 -3.87 25.69 -7.61
N LYS A 40 -4.58 26.67 -7.01
CA LYS A 40 -4.01 27.96 -6.58
C LYS A 40 -3.45 27.89 -5.15
N SER A 41 -3.88 26.90 -4.38
CA SER A 41 -3.35 26.63 -3.04
C SER A 41 -2.11 25.75 -3.14
N GLN A 42 -1.08 26.11 -2.41
CA GLN A 42 0.10 25.26 -2.24
C GLN A 42 -0.21 24.02 -1.38
N ASN A 43 -1.23 24.09 -0.51
CA ASN A 43 -1.65 22.97 0.30
C ASN A 43 -2.63 22.10 -0.48
N VAL A 44 -2.27 20.85 -0.68
CA VAL A 44 -3.05 19.85 -1.42
C VAL A 44 -3.37 18.68 -0.50
N LYS A 45 -4.66 18.37 -0.35
CA LYS A 45 -5.08 17.16 0.37
C LYS A 45 -4.98 15.96 -0.56
N LEU A 46 -4.17 14.98 -0.16
CA LEU A 46 -4.05 13.68 -0.80
C LEU A 46 -4.95 12.68 -0.08
N VAL A 47 -5.69 11.86 -0.82
CA VAL A 47 -6.50 10.77 -0.29
C VAL A 47 -6.17 9.51 -1.09
N PHE A 48 -5.80 8.44 -0.38
CA PHE A 48 -5.33 7.19 -0.96
C PHE A 48 -6.44 6.15 -0.94
N GLY A 49 -6.60 5.46 -2.04
CA GLY A 49 -7.48 4.30 -2.18
C GLY A 49 -6.67 3.02 -2.28
N ILE A 50 -7.22 1.95 -1.73
CA ILE A 50 -6.64 0.62 -1.81
C ILE A 50 -7.74 -0.43 -1.84
N ASP A 51 -7.59 -1.42 -2.71
CA ASP A 51 -8.48 -2.57 -2.81
C ASP A 51 -7.69 -3.86 -2.50
N ASN A 52 -8.34 -4.84 -1.90
CA ASN A 52 -7.82 -6.19 -1.62
C ASN A 52 -6.51 -6.23 -0.80
N PHE A 53 -6.34 -5.27 0.12
CA PHE A 53 -5.13 -5.13 0.90
C PHE A 53 -5.42 -4.43 2.24
N ASN A 54 -4.70 -4.80 3.29
CA ASN A 54 -4.85 -4.24 4.63
C ASN A 54 -3.79 -3.17 4.88
N VAL A 55 -4.20 -1.94 5.17
CA VAL A 55 -3.28 -0.89 5.59
C VAL A 55 -3.01 -1.07 7.08
N LEU A 56 -1.76 -1.41 7.41
CA LEU A 56 -1.29 -1.58 8.79
C LEU A 56 -0.14 -0.61 9.08
N PRO A 57 0.06 -0.21 10.34
CA PRO A 57 1.24 0.55 10.73
C PRO A 57 2.54 -0.20 10.45
N ALA A 58 3.62 0.56 10.21
CA ALA A 58 4.97 0.03 10.09
C ALA A 58 5.34 -0.83 11.31
N GLY A 59 6.07 -1.91 11.10
CA GLY A 59 6.45 -2.86 12.14
C GLY A 59 5.38 -3.90 12.48
N ILE A 60 4.16 -3.79 11.94
CA ILE A 60 3.09 -4.78 12.13
C ILE A 60 3.00 -5.64 10.88
N ASP A 61 3.36 -6.91 11.01
CA ASP A 61 3.23 -7.90 9.95
C ASP A 61 1.81 -8.46 9.90
N GLY A 62 1.32 -8.72 8.71
CA GLY A 62 -0.01 -9.25 8.48
C GLY A 62 -0.19 -9.78 7.06
N CYS A 63 -1.21 -10.61 6.90
CA CYS A 63 -1.56 -11.15 5.61
C CYS A 63 -2.04 -10.04 4.67
N ASN A 64 -1.48 -9.94 3.48
CA ASN A 64 -1.85 -8.93 2.48
C ASN A 64 -1.85 -7.51 3.09
N SER A 65 -0.76 -7.12 3.71
CA SER A 65 -0.71 -5.89 4.48
C SER A 65 0.57 -5.08 4.28
N GLY A 66 0.48 -3.81 4.63
CA GLY A 66 1.59 -2.86 4.57
C GLY A 66 1.09 -1.44 4.75
N HIS A 67 1.91 -0.48 4.38
CA HIS A 67 1.59 0.94 4.52
C HIS A 67 2.04 1.75 3.31
N HIS A 68 1.41 2.91 3.16
CA HIS A 68 1.67 3.79 2.03
C HIS A 68 3.01 4.52 2.15
N HIS A 69 3.63 4.73 1.00
CA HIS A 69 4.68 5.71 0.75
C HIS A 69 4.27 6.56 -0.44
N LEU A 70 4.61 7.84 -0.41
CA LEU A 70 4.46 8.75 -1.54
C LEU A 70 5.81 9.00 -2.18
N VAL A 71 5.89 8.72 -3.47
CA VAL A 71 7.01 9.12 -4.33
C VAL A 71 6.65 10.47 -4.95
N LEU A 72 7.39 11.51 -4.56
CA LEU A 72 7.18 12.89 -4.97
C LEU A 72 8.34 13.34 -5.88
N ASP A 73 8.03 13.77 -7.10
CA ASP A 73 9.01 14.30 -8.07
C ASP A 73 10.23 13.40 -8.28
N ALA A 74 10.00 12.09 -8.24
CA ALA A 74 11.04 11.08 -8.39
C ALA A 74 10.51 9.86 -9.15
N ASP A 75 11.40 8.94 -9.49
CA ASP A 75 11.07 7.61 -9.96
C ASP A 75 10.94 6.63 -8.80
N LEU A 76 10.32 5.47 -9.05
CA LEU A 76 10.24 4.41 -8.05
C LEU A 76 11.66 4.02 -7.58
N PRO A 77 11.83 3.77 -6.28
CA PRO A 77 13.11 3.35 -5.73
C PRO A 77 13.46 1.92 -6.17
N ILE A 78 14.60 1.42 -5.72
CA ILE A 78 14.95 0.00 -5.91
C ILE A 78 13.95 -0.86 -5.14
N LEU A 79 13.16 -1.68 -5.87
CA LEU A 79 11.97 -2.36 -5.33
C LEU A 79 12.27 -3.60 -4.46
N ASN A 80 13.50 -4.02 -4.33
CA ASN A 80 13.91 -5.14 -3.45
C ASN A 80 14.74 -4.69 -2.25
N ARG A 81 14.63 -3.42 -1.87
CA ARG A 81 15.31 -2.81 -0.73
C ARG A 81 14.34 -1.93 0.05
N PRO A 82 14.66 -1.58 1.31
CA PRO A 82 13.87 -0.61 2.05
C PRO A 82 13.70 0.69 1.28
N ILE A 83 12.47 1.18 1.23
CA ILE A 83 12.11 2.46 0.60
C ILE A 83 12.87 3.57 1.35
N PRO A 84 13.58 4.47 0.64
CA PRO A 84 14.25 5.58 1.29
C PRO A 84 13.28 6.46 2.08
N SER A 85 13.76 7.14 3.10
CA SER A 85 13.01 8.17 3.83
C SER A 85 13.68 9.52 3.56
N THR A 86 13.17 10.25 2.58
CA THR A 86 13.67 11.56 2.14
C THR A 86 12.48 12.45 1.77
N GLU A 87 12.75 13.69 1.37
CA GLU A 87 11.72 14.62 0.89
C GLU A 87 10.97 14.11 -0.37
N ASN A 88 11.60 13.23 -1.16
CA ASN A 88 10.98 12.63 -2.34
C ASN A 88 10.28 11.29 -2.05
N TYR A 89 10.52 10.68 -0.89
CA TYR A 89 9.94 9.40 -0.48
C TYR A 89 9.33 9.55 0.92
N ILE A 90 8.07 9.97 0.97
CA ILE A 90 7.37 10.31 2.20
C ILE A 90 6.72 9.05 2.77
N HIS A 91 6.97 8.75 4.03
CA HIS A 91 6.56 7.55 4.72
C HIS A 91 5.31 7.78 5.58
N PHE A 92 4.28 6.92 5.43
CA PHE A 92 3.04 6.95 6.18
C PHE A 92 2.93 5.79 7.19
N GLY A 93 3.91 5.69 8.08
CA GLY A 93 4.12 4.54 8.98
C GLY A 93 3.08 4.35 10.08
N LYS A 94 2.07 5.21 10.19
CA LYS A 94 0.94 5.02 11.13
C LYS A 94 -0.29 4.42 10.44
N GLY A 95 -0.18 4.00 9.18
CA GLY A 95 -1.30 3.52 8.38
C GLY A 95 -2.22 4.63 7.89
N GLN A 96 -1.68 5.83 7.66
CA GLN A 96 -2.45 6.96 7.12
C GLN A 96 -2.93 6.65 5.71
N THR A 97 -4.17 7.02 5.43
CA THR A 97 -4.82 6.94 4.11
C THR A 97 -5.11 8.31 3.52
N GLU A 98 -4.74 9.37 4.24
CA GLU A 98 -4.81 10.75 3.76
C GLU A 98 -3.67 11.58 4.35
N PHE A 99 -3.31 12.65 3.62
CA PHE A 99 -2.24 13.55 4.01
C PHE A 99 -2.42 14.91 3.34
N GLU A 100 -2.09 16.00 4.04
CA GLU A 100 -1.99 17.33 3.44
C GLU A 100 -0.52 17.65 3.19
N ILE A 101 -0.17 17.95 1.94
CA ILE A 101 1.18 18.31 1.53
C ILE A 101 1.22 19.76 1.05
N SER A 102 2.30 20.49 1.40
CA SER A 102 2.58 21.80 0.85
C SER A 102 3.59 21.69 -0.28
N LEU A 103 3.21 22.16 -1.47
CA LEU A 103 4.02 22.08 -2.69
C LEU A 103 4.31 23.49 -3.20
N SER A 104 5.52 23.67 -3.74
CA SER A 104 5.88 24.93 -4.43
C SER A 104 5.07 25.11 -5.71
N PRO A 105 4.95 26.33 -6.24
CA PRO A 105 4.39 26.53 -7.57
C PRO A 105 5.17 25.75 -8.65
N GLY A 106 4.45 25.13 -9.57
CA GLY A 106 5.00 24.31 -10.65
C GLY A 106 4.28 22.98 -10.81
N LYS A 107 4.82 22.13 -11.67
CA LYS A 107 4.32 20.76 -11.89
C LYS A 107 5.02 19.79 -10.95
N HIS A 108 4.22 18.92 -10.36
CA HIS A 108 4.68 17.87 -9.46
C HIS A 108 4.16 16.53 -9.90
N THR A 109 4.98 15.49 -9.76
CA THR A 109 4.57 14.11 -9.99
C THR A 109 4.38 13.39 -8.68
N LEU A 110 3.31 12.63 -8.56
CA LEU A 110 2.94 11.87 -7.37
C LEU A 110 2.71 10.41 -7.76
N GLN A 111 3.25 9.48 -6.98
CA GLN A 111 2.99 8.05 -7.14
C GLN A 111 2.95 7.38 -5.78
N LEU A 112 1.97 6.49 -5.56
CA LEU A 112 1.91 5.68 -4.33
C LEU A 112 2.71 4.40 -4.52
N LEU A 113 3.39 3.97 -3.47
CA LEU A 113 4.09 2.69 -3.38
C LEU A 113 3.78 2.09 -2.01
N LEU A 114 3.46 0.80 -1.95
CA LEU A 114 3.27 0.09 -0.69
C LEU A 114 4.57 -0.58 -0.24
N GLY A 115 4.89 -0.40 1.03
CA GLY A 115 5.92 -1.14 1.73
C GLY A 115 5.32 -2.11 2.74
N ASP A 116 5.98 -3.23 2.96
CA ASP A 116 5.66 -4.18 4.02
C ASP A 116 5.99 -3.61 5.41
N TYR A 117 5.85 -4.43 6.46
CA TYR A 117 6.16 -4.04 7.84
C TYR A 117 7.60 -3.54 8.04
N ALA A 118 8.54 -3.94 7.16
CA ALA A 118 9.96 -3.57 7.18
C ALA A 118 10.30 -2.47 6.14
N HIS A 119 9.30 -1.82 5.54
CA HIS A 119 9.44 -0.78 4.50
C HIS A 119 10.02 -1.29 3.18
N ILE A 120 9.95 -2.59 2.92
CA ILE A 120 10.41 -3.18 1.66
C ILE A 120 9.18 -3.37 0.75
N PRO A 121 9.24 -2.96 -0.52
CA PRO A 121 8.18 -3.30 -1.47
C PRO A 121 7.96 -4.81 -1.55
N HIS A 122 6.71 -5.23 -1.70
CA HIS A 122 6.36 -6.65 -1.81
C HIS A 122 7.06 -7.31 -3.00
N GLU A 123 7.17 -8.64 -3.01
CA GLU A 123 7.79 -9.41 -4.11
C GLU A 123 7.15 -9.06 -5.47
N ASN A 124 5.81 -8.94 -5.49
CA ASN A 124 5.07 -8.29 -6.57
C ASN A 124 4.78 -6.84 -6.14
N PRO A 125 5.57 -5.85 -6.57
CA PRO A 125 5.45 -4.49 -6.07
C PRO A 125 4.08 -3.87 -6.37
N ILE A 126 3.48 -3.25 -5.36
CA ILE A 126 2.16 -2.64 -5.44
C ILE A 126 2.34 -1.12 -5.47
N PHE A 127 2.08 -0.51 -6.62
CA PHE A 127 2.19 0.94 -6.81
C PHE A 127 1.06 1.46 -7.72
N SER A 128 0.75 2.75 -7.57
CA SER A 128 -0.26 3.43 -8.37
C SER A 128 0.28 3.87 -9.73
N ASN A 129 -0.63 4.30 -10.60
CA ASN A 129 -0.24 5.18 -11.70
C ASN A 129 0.44 6.44 -11.14
N LYS A 130 1.45 6.94 -11.86
CA LYS A 130 2.03 8.26 -11.60
C LYS A 130 1.07 9.31 -12.11
N ILE A 131 0.67 10.24 -11.27
CA ILE A 131 -0.15 11.39 -11.63
C ILE A 131 0.69 12.66 -11.66
N THR A 132 0.27 13.64 -12.44
CA THR A 132 0.88 14.97 -12.49
C THR A 132 -0.15 16.00 -12.01
N ILE A 133 0.26 16.88 -11.11
CA ILE A 133 -0.56 18.01 -10.66
C ILE A 133 0.21 19.32 -10.87
N GLU A 134 -0.49 20.45 -10.91
CA GLU A 134 0.13 21.76 -11.11
C GLU A 134 -0.33 22.74 -10.02
N ILE A 135 0.63 23.38 -9.39
CA ILE A 135 0.38 24.47 -8.45
C ILE A 135 0.66 25.78 -9.16
N LEU A 136 -0.36 26.63 -9.26
CA LEU A 136 -0.22 27.93 -9.90
C LEU A 136 0.50 28.94 -9.00
N ASN A 137 1.21 29.86 -9.60
CA ASN A 137 1.74 31.01 -8.86
C ASN A 137 0.60 31.80 -8.25
N SER A 138 0.72 32.18 -6.96
CA SER A 138 -0.12 33.20 -6.39
C SER A 138 0.31 34.55 -6.97
N GLU A 139 -0.59 35.23 -7.65
CA GLU A 139 -0.42 36.64 -8.04
C GLU A 139 -0.31 37.54 -6.81
#